data_e09f1a756c1800f5e6d9158dc5e5f5e6
#
_entry.id   e09f1a756c1800f5e6d9158dc5e5f5e6
#
_cell.length_a   1.000
_cell.length_b   1.000
_cell.length_c   1.000
_cell.angle_alpha   90.00
_cell.angle_beta   90.00
_cell.angle_gamma   90.00
#
_symmetry.space_group_name_H-M   'P 1'
#
loop_
_entity.id
_entity.type
_entity.pdbx_description
1 polymer ?
#
loop_
_entity_poly.entity_id
_entity_poly.type
_entity_poly.pdbx_seq_one_letter_code
_entity_poly.pdbx_strand_id
1 'polypeptide(L)'
;MKNMSLWVNGLRPKTLPASIAPVLVGIAAGYPLLEAQAASCSTGAKELVGCVAEPSGLSASPAGVSWGKFVLLAVLCVVVALFIQIAANFANDYSDGIRGTDAGRGDAEVKTAKPQRLTVSGLVKPGQVLAAAGVNAFIACVAGLAITIITGHWWLIALGVLCLLAGWFYVGGKHPYGYAGFGEVGVFIFFGLVAVLGSEYVLAGRLDIWGVYGAVICGLYSCAILMVNNLRDVDEDKVSGKMTLGVRLGKRGARSVLLFVYFVCLAATVVLGFVGLIDLFIATQSVHFAGIILAVLALVLAVLAAMVGFGMINGVLAGNFVKALPMCSMTLLVFAVLFVIVKIEQVLLGV
;
A
#
# COMPACT_ATOMS: atom_id res chain seq x y z
N MET A 1 27.64 15.06 -1.82
CA MET A 1 26.24 15.32 -2.23
C MET A 1 25.75 14.41 -3.37
N LYS A 2 26.52 14.11 -4.43
CA LYS A 2 26.09 13.19 -5.52
C LYS A 2 25.68 11.78 -5.04
N ASN A 3 26.41 11.19 -4.09
CA ASN A 3 26.10 9.84 -3.57
C ASN A 3 24.78 9.78 -2.79
N MET A 4 24.42 10.84 -2.04
CA MET A 4 23.17 10.87 -1.27
C MET A 4 21.94 10.91 -2.18
N SER A 5 21.98 11.66 -3.28
CA SER A 5 20.90 11.73 -4.26
C SER A 5 20.66 10.38 -4.97
N LEU A 6 21.71 9.59 -5.19
CA LEU A 6 21.59 8.23 -5.77
C LEU A 6 20.87 7.27 -4.82
N TRP A 7 21.22 7.28 -3.53
CA TRP A 7 20.55 6.44 -2.53
C TRP A 7 19.07 6.81 -2.37
N VAL A 8 18.75 8.13 -2.37
CA VAL A 8 17.36 8.60 -2.34
C VAL A 8 16.60 8.15 -3.59
N ASN A 9 17.23 8.16 -4.77
CA ASN A 9 16.61 7.63 -5.98
C ASN A 9 16.36 6.10 -5.89
N GLY A 10 17.27 5.35 -5.25
CA GLY A 10 17.12 3.91 -4.99
C GLY A 10 15.93 3.58 -4.10
N LEU A 11 15.54 4.46 -3.16
CA LEU A 11 14.32 4.32 -2.36
C LEU A 11 13.04 4.33 -3.21
N ARG A 12 13.10 4.88 -4.43
CA ARG A 12 11.96 5.08 -5.35
C ARG A 12 10.78 5.82 -4.69
N PRO A 13 10.93 7.09 -4.26
CA PRO A 13 9.91 7.81 -3.48
C PRO A 13 8.53 7.84 -4.14
N LYS A 14 8.48 7.80 -5.48
CA LYS A 14 7.23 7.82 -6.27
C LYS A 14 6.36 6.58 -6.07
N THR A 15 6.91 5.47 -5.56
CA THR A 15 6.20 4.21 -5.31
C THR A 15 5.96 3.94 -3.82
N LEU A 16 6.53 4.73 -2.91
CA LEU A 16 6.32 4.58 -1.46
C LEU A 16 4.84 4.75 -1.04
N PRO A 17 4.02 5.62 -1.68
CA PRO A 17 2.60 5.67 -1.38
C PRO A 17 1.89 4.32 -1.51
N ALA A 18 2.36 3.45 -2.43
CA ALA A 18 1.78 2.11 -2.61
C ALA A 18 1.97 1.18 -1.40
N SER A 19 2.94 1.44 -0.51
CA SER A 19 3.12 0.66 0.72
C SER A 19 2.39 1.26 1.92
N ILE A 20 2.31 2.60 2.01
CA ILE A 20 1.71 3.29 3.14
C ILE A 20 0.18 3.33 3.02
N ALA A 21 -0.35 3.64 1.84
CA ALA A 21 -1.78 3.79 1.62
C ALA A 21 -2.61 2.56 2.02
N PRO A 22 -2.23 1.31 1.67
CA PRO A 22 -2.96 0.12 2.10
C PRO A 22 -2.99 -0.05 3.62
N VAL A 23 -1.88 0.24 4.30
CA VAL A 23 -1.82 0.15 5.77
C VAL A 23 -2.74 1.19 6.42
N LEU A 24 -2.79 2.42 5.89
CA LEU A 24 -3.73 3.45 6.38
C LEU A 24 -5.19 3.00 6.23
N VAL A 25 -5.53 2.35 5.12
CA VAL A 25 -6.86 1.77 4.88
C VAL A 25 -7.17 0.68 5.91
N GLY A 26 -6.23 -0.24 6.16
CA GLY A 26 -6.39 -1.29 7.18
C GLY A 26 -6.53 -0.74 8.60
N ILE A 27 -5.75 0.30 8.95
CA ILE A 27 -5.88 1.00 10.24
C ILE A 27 -7.28 1.62 10.39
N ALA A 28 -7.75 2.29 9.33
CA ALA A 28 -9.06 2.94 9.33
C ALA A 28 -10.21 1.94 9.38
N ALA A 29 -10.09 0.78 8.73
CA ALA A 29 -11.07 -0.30 8.81
C ALA A 29 -11.13 -0.90 10.22
N GLY A 30 -9.99 -1.07 10.89
CA GLY A 30 -9.91 -1.63 12.23
C GLY A 30 -10.43 -0.70 13.34
N TYR A 31 -10.41 0.61 13.13
CA TYR A 31 -10.78 1.58 14.16
C TYR A 31 -12.25 1.47 14.65
N PRO A 32 -13.28 1.44 13.78
CA PRO A 32 -14.68 1.27 14.21
C PRO A 32 -14.92 -0.06 14.93
N LEU A 33 -14.19 -1.11 14.55
CA LEU A 33 -14.29 -2.43 15.17
C LEU A 33 -13.82 -2.40 16.62
N LEU A 34 -12.77 -1.64 16.92
CA LEU A 34 -12.28 -1.44 18.29
C LEU A 34 -13.25 -0.63 19.14
N GLU A 35 -13.82 0.46 18.59
CA GLU A 35 -14.83 1.27 19.28
C GLU A 35 -16.07 0.43 19.64
N ALA A 36 -16.56 -0.40 18.71
CA ALA A 36 -17.70 -1.29 18.95
C ALA A 36 -17.40 -2.32 20.03
N GLN A 37 -16.18 -2.89 20.08
CA GLN A 37 -15.76 -3.80 21.14
C GLN A 37 -15.74 -3.10 22.51
N ALA A 38 -15.16 -1.91 22.57
CA ALA A 38 -15.07 -1.15 23.80
C ALA A 38 -16.46 -0.79 24.34
N ALA A 39 -17.40 -0.38 23.49
CA ALA A 39 -18.78 -0.10 23.85
C ALA A 39 -19.50 -1.35 24.42
N SER A 40 -19.31 -2.51 23.80
CA SER A 40 -19.88 -3.79 24.26
C SER A 40 -19.36 -4.20 25.65
N CYS A 41 -18.06 -3.98 25.93
CA CYS A 41 -17.47 -4.26 27.23
C CYS A 41 -18.01 -3.33 28.32
N SER A 42 -18.32 -2.06 28.00
CA SER A 42 -18.85 -1.08 28.96
C SER A 42 -20.31 -1.34 29.36
N THR A 43 -21.11 -1.94 28.48
CA THR A 43 -22.54 -2.23 28.70
C THR A 43 -22.83 -3.56 29.43
N GLY A 44 -21.80 -4.28 29.88
CA GLY A 44 -21.97 -5.50 30.71
C GLY A 44 -22.18 -6.79 29.93
N ALA A 45 -22.16 -6.77 28.61
CA ALA A 45 -22.20 -7.97 27.75
C ALA A 45 -20.86 -8.74 27.76
N LYS A 46 -20.31 -8.95 28.96
CA LYS A 46 -18.95 -9.49 29.18
C LYS A 46 -18.72 -10.91 28.67
N GLU A 47 -19.77 -11.70 28.53
CA GLU A 47 -19.64 -13.13 28.19
C GLU A 47 -19.50 -13.43 26.70
N LEU A 48 -19.88 -12.50 25.80
CA LEU A 48 -19.90 -12.73 24.36
C LEU A 48 -18.64 -12.22 23.60
N VAL A 49 -17.80 -11.37 24.18
CA VAL A 49 -16.76 -10.65 23.46
C VAL A 49 -15.35 -10.76 24.07
N GLY A 50 -15.09 -11.69 24.95
CA GLY A 50 -13.71 -11.93 25.45
C GLY A 50 -13.02 -10.67 26.00
N CYS A 51 -13.73 -9.87 26.83
CA CYS A 51 -13.18 -8.66 27.45
C CYS A 51 -12.09 -9.03 28.45
N VAL A 52 -10.83 -8.91 28.07
CA VAL A 52 -9.68 -9.05 28.96
C VAL A 52 -9.40 -7.69 29.60
N ALA A 53 -9.56 -7.61 30.93
CA ALA A 53 -9.08 -6.45 31.69
C ALA A 53 -7.54 -6.41 31.61
N GLU A 54 -6.96 -5.46 30.90
CA GLU A 54 -5.50 -5.27 30.88
C GLU A 54 -5.01 -4.67 32.20
N PRO A 55 -4.01 -5.26 32.86
CA PRO A 55 -3.47 -4.76 34.14
C PRO A 55 -2.51 -3.58 34.01
N SER A 56 -2.26 -3.05 32.82
CA SER A 56 -1.25 -2.02 32.60
C SER A 56 -1.85 -0.63 32.48
N GLY A 57 -1.48 0.25 33.39
CA GLY A 57 -1.92 1.63 33.61
C GLY A 57 -1.64 2.66 32.50
N LEU A 58 -1.81 2.31 31.23
CA LEU A 58 -1.90 3.27 30.14
C LEU A 58 -3.35 3.75 30.08
N SER A 59 -3.55 5.07 30.19
CA SER A 59 -4.85 5.75 30.27
C SER A 59 -5.83 5.19 29.23
N ALA A 60 -6.81 4.42 29.71
CA ALA A 60 -7.94 4.00 28.90
C ALA A 60 -8.82 5.21 28.61
N SER A 61 -9.24 5.34 27.34
CA SER A 61 -10.35 6.26 27.02
C SER A 61 -11.62 5.79 27.74
N PRO A 62 -12.65 6.64 27.93
CA PRO A 62 -13.91 6.24 28.55
C PRO A 62 -14.57 5.00 27.93
N ALA A 63 -14.19 4.63 26.70
CA ALA A 63 -14.66 3.48 25.96
C ALA A 63 -13.77 2.22 26.09
N GLY A 64 -12.69 2.23 26.89
CA GLY A 64 -11.84 1.08 27.11
C GLY A 64 -10.78 0.79 26.02
N VAL A 65 -10.67 1.64 24.99
CA VAL A 65 -9.62 1.52 23.96
C VAL A 65 -8.31 2.09 24.50
N SER A 66 -7.24 1.27 24.50
CA SER A 66 -5.90 1.78 24.81
C SER A 66 -5.34 2.52 23.58
N TRP A 67 -5.52 3.84 23.53
CA TRP A 67 -4.99 4.68 22.45
C TRP A 67 -3.48 4.53 22.25
N GLY A 68 -2.73 4.35 23.34
CA GLY A 68 -1.28 4.12 23.25
C GLY A 68 -0.95 2.85 22.49
N LYS A 69 -1.66 1.75 22.77
CA LYS A 69 -1.49 0.45 22.06
C LYS A 69 -1.92 0.57 20.60
N PHE A 70 -3.07 1.21 20.33
CA PHE A 70 -3.55 1.44 18.97
C PHE A 70 -2.53 2.21 18.13
N VAL A 71 -2.07 3.36 18.61
CA VAL A 71 -1.10 4.21 17.90
C VAL A 71 0.23 3.46 17.71
N LEU A 72 0.71 2.75 18.74
CA LEU A 72 1.95 1.96 18.65
C LEU A 72 1.84 0.89 17.56
N LEU A 73 0.76 0.09 17.54
CA LEU A 73 0.55 -0.95 16.52
C LEU A 73 0.38 -0.34 15.12
N ALA A 74 -0.35 0.77 14.99
CA ALA A 74 -0.50 1.48 13.72
C ALA A 74 0.85 1.96 13.17
N VAL A 75 1.69 2.57 14.02
CA VAL A 75 3.05 3.01 13.65
C VAL A 75 3.91 1.81 13.25
N LEU A 76 3.88 0.72 14.01
CA LEU A 76 4.64 -0.50 13.68
C LEU A 76 4.20 -1.11 12.34
N CYS A 77 2.90 -1.14 12.02
CA CYS A 77 2.41 -1.59 10.71
C CYS A 77 2.95 -0.71 9.57
N VAL A 78 2.95 0.62 9.74
CA VAL A 78 3.53 1.55 8.75
C VAL A 78 5.04 1.30 8.61
N VAL A 79 5.77 1.09 9.70
CA VAL A 79 7.20 0.78 9.66
C VAL A 79 7.45 -0.52 8.90
N VAL A 80 6.71 -1.59 9.18
CA VAL A 80 6.83 -2.86 8.43
C VAL A 80 6.65 -2.63 6.94
N ALA A 81 5.55 -2.00 6.53
CA ALA A 81 5.23 -1.80 5.12
C ALA A 81 6.26 -0.92 4.41
N LEU A 82 6.67 0.18 5.04
CA LEU A 82 7.64 1.11 4.47
C LEU A 82 9.01 0.44 4.28
N PHE A 83 9.53 -0.24 5.31
CA PHE A 83 10.85 -0.84 5.25
C PHE A 83 10.91 -2.09 4.38
N ILE A 84 9.83 -2.88 4.29
CA ILE A 84 9.72 -3.96 3.29
C ILE A 84 9.72 -3.39 1.87
N GLN A 85 9.00 -2.30 1.61
CA GLN A 85 9.00 -1.66 0.28
C GLN A 85 10.39 -1.15 -0.10
N ILE A 86 11.10 -0.51 0.82
CA ILE A 86 12.46 -0.04 0.58
C ILE A 86 13.40 -1.23 0.35
N ALA A 87 13.30 -2.29 1.15
CA ALA A 87 14.08 -3.51 0.96
C ALA A 87 13.83 -4.13 -0.42
N ALA A 88 12.57 -4.23 -0.86
CA ALA A 88 12.19 -4.73 -2.18
C ALA A 88 12.76 -3.84 -3.31
N ASN A 89 12.73 -2.51 -3.16
CA ASN A 89 13.29 -1.59 -4.15
C ASN A 89 14.80 -1.80 -4.33
N PHE A 90 15.57 -1.95 -3.23
CA PHE A 90 17.00 -2.24 -3.29
C PHE A 90 17.29 -3.66 -3.81
N ALA A 91 16.49 -4.67 -3.42
CA ALA A 91 16.63 -6.03 -3.92
C ALA A 91 16.38 -6.09 -5.44
N ASN A 92 15.40 -5.34 -5.94
CA ASN A 92 15.14 -5.20 -7.38
C ASN A 92 16.33 -4.57 -8.11
N ASP A 93 16.87 -3.46 -7.56
CA ASP A 93 18.02 -2.78 -8.16
C ASP A 93 19.25 -3.69 -8.21
N TYR A 94 19.53 -4.41 -7.11
CA TYR A 94 20.60 -5.40 -7.05
C TYR A 94 20.41 -6.52 -8.08
N SER A 95 19.23 -7.16 -8.10
CA SER A 95 18.97 -8.33 -8.96
C SER A 95 18.99 -7.97 -10.44
N ASP A 96 18.35 -6.86 -10.83
CA ASP A 96 18.35 -6.36 -12.20
C ASP A 96 19.77 -6.00 -12.66
N GLY A 97 20.56 -5.38 -11.77
CA GLY A 97 21.92 -4.97 -12.05
C GLY A 97 22.87 -6.14 -12.28
N ILE A 98 22.87 -7.17 -11.41
CA ILE A 98 23.75 -8.33 -11.57
C ILE A 98 23.36 -9.25 -12.74
N ARG A 99 22.08 -9.24 -13.16
CA ARG A 99 21.59 -10.01 -14.30
C ARG A 99 21.81 -9.33 -15.63
N GLY A 100 22.22 -8.04 -15.61
CA GLY A 100 22.37 -7.24 -16.82
C GLY A 100 21.05 -6.86 -17.51
N THR A 101 19.91 -7.09 -16.85
CA THR A 101 18.58 -6.69 -17.39
C THR A 101 18.43 -5.17 -17.51
N ASP A 102 19.23 -4.41 -16.77
CA ASP A 102 19.32 -2.95 -16.83
C ASP A 102 20.57 -2.44 -17.57
N ALA A 103 21.33 -3.31 -18.26
CA ALA A 103 22.64 -2.96 -18.85
C ALA A 103 22.58 -1.79 -19.85
N GLY A 104 21.45 -1.53 -20.50
CA GLY A 104 21.23 -0.37 -21.39
C GLY A 104 20.85 0.93 -20.68
N ARG A 105 20.68 0.92 -19.36
CA ARG A 105 20.12 2.06 -18.60
C ARG A 105 21.16 2.98 -17.98
N GLY A 106 22.41 2.54 -17.73
CA GLY A 106 23.40 3.31 -16.96
C GLY A 106 23.72 4.68 -17.55
N ASP A 107 24.15 4.74 -18.81
CA ASP A 107 24.55 5.99 -19.47
C ASP A 107 23.38 6.76 -20.08
N ALA A 108 22.32 6.06 -20.52
CA ALA A 108 21.13 6.66 -21.07
C ALA A 108 20.29 7.41 -20.00
N GLU A 109 20.33 6.98 -18.74
CA GLU A 109 19.56 7.58 -17.64
C GLU A 109 20.10 8.95 -17.21
N VAL A 110 21.37 9.24 -17.42
CA VAL A 110 21.94 10.59 -17.21
C VAL A 110 21.31 11.62 -18.15
N LYS A 111 20.81 11.17 -19.31
CA LYS A 111 20.20 12.00 -20.35
C LYS A 111 18.67 11.95 -20.36
N THR A 112 18.05 11.07 -19.55
CA THR A 112 16.60 10.89 -19.49
C THR A 112 16.07 11.20 -18.11
N ALA A 113 14.78 11.50 -17.97
CA ALA A 113 14.10 11.73 -16.69
C ALA A 113 13.87 10.44 -15.87
N LYS A 114 14.48 9.31 -16.26
CA LYS A 114 14.39 8.04 -15.53
C LYS A 114 15.32 8.08 -14.30
N PRO A 115 14.90 7.54 -13.13
CA PRO A 115 15.76 7.50 -11.95
C PRO A 115 16.96 6.57 -12.21
N GLN A 116 18.15 7.07 -11.91
CA GLN A 116 19.39 6.33 -12.11
C GLN A 116 19.43 5.11 -11.17
N ARG A 117 19.79 3.94 -11.73
CA ARG A 117 19.94 2.68 -10.98
C ARG A 117 21.27 2.64 -10.24
N LEU A 118 21.24 2.24 -8.96
CA LEU A 118 22.44 2.19 -8.11
C LEU A 118 23.48 1.20 -8.65
N THR A 119 23.06 -0.04 -8.91
CA THR A 119 23.95 -1.12 -9.30
C THR A 119 24.56 -0.89 -10.68
N VAL A 120 23.76 -0.46 -11.66
CA VAL A 120 24.21 -0.27 -13.06
C VAL A 120 25.00 1.03 -13.22
N SER A 121 24.84 2.01 -12.34
CA SER A 121 25.61 3.26 -12.38
C SER A 121 27.14 3.03 -12.20
N GLY A 122 27.54 1.88 -11.64
CA GLY A 122 28.94 1.61 -11.26
C GLY A 122 29.47 2.43 -10.08
N LEU A 123 28.66 3.36 -9.56
CA LEU A 123 29.04 4.25 -8.45
C LEU A 123 28.88 3.59 -7.07
N VAL A 124 28.06 2.53 -7.00
CA VAL A 124 27.77 1.76 -5.78
C VAL A 124 28.04 0.30 -6.04
N LYS A 125 28.79 -0.38 -5.14
CA LYS A 125 29.07 -1.82 -5.27
C LYS A 125 27.77 -2.62 -5.08
N PRO A 126 27.48 -3.65 -5.91
CA PRO A 126 26.26 -4.47 -5.77
C PRO A 126 26.03 -5.00 -4.36
N GLY A 127 27.09 -5.45 -3.68
CA GLY A 127 27.02 -5.92 -2.29
C GLY A 127 26.53 -4.85 -1.29
N GLN A 128 26.79 -3.56 -1.54
CA GLN A 128 26.28 -2.48 -0.69
C GLN A 128 24.79 -2.26 -0.89
N VAL A 129 24.30 -2.43 -2.13
CA VAL A 129 22.85 -2.33 -2.43
C VAL A 129 22.12 -3.52 -1.79
N LEU A 130 22.69 -4.74 -1.87
CA LEU A 130 22.11 -5.90 -1.20
C LEU A 130 22.13 -5.76 0.33
N ALA A 131 23.21 -5.22 0.90
CA ALA A 131 23.29 -4.93 2.34
C ALA A 131 22.22 -3.92 2.77
N ALA A 132 21.98 -2.87 1.97
CA ALA A 132 20.90 -1.92 2.24
C ALA A 132 19.52 -2.60 2.20
N ALA A 133 19.26 -3.50 1.25
CA ALA A 133 18.05 -4.32 1.23
C ALA A 133 17.91 -5.13 2.53
N GLY A 134 18.99 -5.81 2.96
CA GLY A 134 19.03 -6.60 4.20
C GLY A 134 18.76 -5.79 5.46
N VAL A 135 19.38 -4.60 5.59
CA VAL A 135 19.16 -3.72 6.74
C VAL A 135 17.70 -3.28 6.83
N ASN A 136 17.09 -2.88 5.71
CA ASN A 136 15.68 -2.47 5.71
C ASN A 136 14.75 -3.66 6.00
N ALA A 137 15.02 -4.85 5.45
CA ALA A 137 14.28 -6.05 5.79
C ALA A 137 14.39 -6.40 7.28
N PHE A 138 15.58 -6.25 7.87
CA PHE A 138 15.79 -6.49 9.30
C PHE A 138 14.98 -5.52 10.18
N ILE A 139 14.93 -4.22 9.85
CA ILE A 139 14.10 -3.24 10.56
C ILE A 139 12.62 -3.65 10.50
N ALA A 140 12.13 -4.05 9.32
CA ALA A 140 10.77 -4.55 9.18
C ALA A 140 10.51 -5.81 10.02
N CYS A 141 11.47 -6.76 10.09
CA CYS A 141 11.37 -7.95 10.93
C CYS A 141 11.28 -7.61 12.42
N VAL A 142 12.09 -6.66 12.89
CA VAL A 142 12.05 -6.21 14.29
C VAL A 142 10.69 -5.59 14.62
N ALA A 143 10.16 -4.73 13.74
CA ALA A 143 8.83 -4.15 13.93
C ALA A 143 7.71 -5.22 13.87
N GLY A 144 7.78 -6.18 12.94
CA GLY A 144 6.83 -7.30 12.86
C GLY A 144 6.88 -8.22 14.08
N LEU A 145 8.08 -8.47 14.62
CA LEU A 145 8.23 -9.24 15.86
C LEU A 145 7.65 -8.47 17.06
N ALA A 146 7.84 -7.16 17.13
CA ALA A 146 7.22 -6.33 18.16
C ALA A 146 5.67 -6.41 18.09
N ILE A 147 5.09 -6.33 16.89
CA ILE A 147 3.64 -6.54 16.69
C ILE A 147 3.22 -7.91 17.23
N THR A 148 3.94 -8.97 16.86
CA THR A 148 3.64 -10.34 17.28
C THR A 148 3.65 -10.48 18.80
N ILE A 149 4.65 -9.92 19.47
CA ILE A 149 4.76 -9.95 20.94
C ILE A 149 3.62 -9.16 21.61
N ILE A 150 3.32 -7.95 21.10
CA ILE A 150 2.27 -7.08 21.68
C ILE A 150 0.87 -7.68 21.50
N THR A 151 0.61 -8.34 20.36
CA THR A 151 -0.72 -8.90 20.04
C THR A 151 -0.89 -10.35 20.46
N GLY A 152 0.21 -11.08 20.69
CA GLY A 152 0.18 -12.52 20.94
C GLY A 152 -0.13 -13.39 19.70
N HIS A 153 -0.21 -12.79 18.51
CA HIS A 153 -0.55 -13.48 17.26
C HIS A 153 0.67 -14.14 16.62
N TRP A 154 1.15 -15.25 17.15
CA TRP A 154 2.39 -15.92 16.74
C TRP A 154 2.39 -16.40 15.28
N TRP A 155 1.23 -16.63 14.67
CA TRP A 155 1.10 -16.98 13.26
C TRP A 155 1.61 -15.85 12.31
N LEU A 156 1.69 -14.60 12.79
CA LEU A 156 2.24 -13.47 12.02
C LEU A 156 3.71 -13.70 11.65
N ILE A 157 4.46 -14.50 12.43
CA ILE A 157 5.83 -14.89 12.08
C ILE A 157 5.85 -15.67 10.78
N ALA A 158 4.95 -16.66 10.63
CA ALA A 158 4.85 -17.45 9.40
C ALA A 158 4.45 -16.58 8.21
N LEU A 159 3.50 -15.65 8.40
CA LEU A 159 3.13 -14.68 7.38
C LEU A 159 4.30 -13.77 6.99
N GLY A 160 5.08 -13.26 7.96
CA GLY A 160 6.27 -12.44 7.74
C GLY A 160 7.32 -13.18 6.91
N VAL A 161 7.60 -14.45 7.25
CA VAL A 161 8.51 -15.32 6.48
C VAL A 161 8.00 -15.48 5.05
N LEU A 162 6.70 -15.74 4.85
CA LEU A 162 6.09 -15.87 3.53
C LEU A 162 6.25 -14.57 2.72
N CYS A 163 6.03 -13.40 3.34
CA CYS A 163 6.23 -12.11 2.69
C CYS A 163 7.68 -11.88 2.25
N LEU A 164 8.66 -12.24 3.10
CA LEU A 164 10.08 -12.11 2.77
C LEU A 164 10.48 -13.04 1.62
N LEU A 165 10.03 -14.30 1.66
CA LEU A 165 10.26 -15.25 0.58
C LEU A 165 9.63 -14.80 -0.74
N ALA A 166 8.37 -14.34 -0.69
CA ALA A 166 7.69 -13.81 -1.86
C ALA A 166 8.41 -12.57 -2.43
N GLY A 167 8.83 -11.64 -1.58
CA GLY A 167 9.61 -10.47 -2.00
C GLY A 167 10.96 -10.85 -2.62
N TRP A 168 11.64 -11.83 -2.06
CA TRP A 168 12.89 -12.33 -2.64
C TRP A 168 12.68 -13.00 -4.00
N PHE A 169 11.72 -13.94 -4.09
CA PHE A 169 11.46 -14.66 -5.34
C PHE A 169 10.72 -13.84 -6.40
N TYR A 170 10.27 -12.65 -6.06
CA TYR A 170 9.73 -11.71 -7.05
C TYR A 170 10.77 -11.34 -8.11
N VAL A 171 12.05 -11.12 -7.72
CA VAL A 171 13.15 -10.75 -8.61
C VAL A 171 14.36 -11.68 -8.49
N GLY A 172 14.49 -12.40 -7.40
CA GLY A 172 15.61 -13.28 -7.07
C GLY A 172 15.39 -14.73 -7.52
N GLY A 173 16.42 -15.59 -7.27
CA GLY A 173 16.37 -17.00 -7.66
C GLY A 173 16.58 -17.24 -9.16
N LYS A 174 16.47 -18.49 -9.61
CA LYS A 174 16.67 -18.86 -11.02
C LYS A 174 15.46 -18.45 -11.90
N HIS A 175 14.26 -18.48 -11.36
CA HIS A 175 12.99 -18.22 -12.07
C HIS A 175 12.13 -17.25 -11.26
N PRO A 176 12.42 -15.92 -11.29
CA PRO A 176 11.64 -14.93 -10.56
C PRO A 176 10.21 -14.87 -11.10
N TYR A 177 9.21 -14.97 -10.23
CA TYR A 177 7.82 -14.96 -10.68
C TYR A 177 7.37 -13.58 -11.24
N GLY A 178 8.00 -12.49 -10.79
CA GLY A 178 7.79 -11.16 -11.36
C GLY A 178 8.20 -11.08 -12.83
N TYR A 179 9.21 -11.89 -13.24
CA TYR A 179 9.64 -11.98 -14.63
C TYR A 179 8.82 -12.98 -15.46
N ALA A 180 8.01 -13.80 -14.80
CA ALA A 180 7.15 -14.79 -15.44
C ALA A 180 5.71 -14.31 -15.68
N GLY A 181 5.40 -13.03 -15.44
CA GLY A 181 4.08 -12.43 -15.65
C GLY A 181 3.11 -12.60 -14.48
N PHE A 182 3.60 -13.03 -13.31
CA PHE A 182 2.82 -13.16 -12.07
C PHE A 182 3.06 -11.98 -11.10
N GLY A 183 3.71 -10.92 -11.56
CA GLY A 183 4.01 -9.76 -10.75
C GLY A 183 2.77 -9.07 -10.19
N GLU A 184 1.75 -8.89 -11.01
CA GLU A 184 0.48 -8.26 -10.64
C GLU A 184 -0.26 -9.09 -9.58
N VAL A 185 -0.24 -10.44 -9.68
CA VAL A 185 -0.84 -11.33 -8.68
C VAL A 185 -0.14 -11.16 -7.32
N GLY A 186 1.20 -11.17 -7.31
CA GLY A 186 1.97 -10.94 -6.08
C GLY A 186 1.66 -9.57 -5.48
N VAL A 187 1.65 -8.52 -6.30
CA VAL A 187 1.34 -7.16 -5.83
C VAL A 187 -0.08 -7.06 -5.28
N PHE A 188 -1.08 -7.65 -5.94
CA PHE A 188 -2.45 -7.68 -5.44
C PHE A 188 -2.53 -8.34 -4.06
N ILE A 189 -1.89 -9.49 -3.88
CA ILE A 189 -1.92 -10.23 -2.61
C ILE A 189 -1.20 -9.44 -1.51
N PHE A 190 0.03 -8.99 -1.73
CA PHE A 190 0.86 -8.45 -0.65
C PHE A 190 0.55 -6.97 -0.36
N PHE A 191 0.26 -6.14 -1.37
CA PHE A 191 -0.07 -4.72 -1.18
C PHE A 191 -1.57 -4.45 -1.03
N GLY A 192 -2.42 -5.41 -1.43
CA GLY A 192 -3.87 -5.37 -1.19
C GLY A 192 -4.22 -6.16 0.06
N LEU A 193 -4.35 -7.49 -0.11
CA LEU A 193 -4.92 -8.35 0.92
C LEU A 193 -4.09 -8.36 2.21
N VAL A 194 -2.79 -8.64 2.11
CA VAL A 194 -1.94 -8.77 3.31
C VAL A 194 -1.76 -7.43 4.01
N ALA A 195 -1.48 -6.36 3.28
CA ALA A 195 -1.22 -5.06 3.90
C ALA A 195 -2.47 -4.47 4.56
N VAL A 196 -3.64 -4.53 3.91
CA VAL A 196 -4.88 -3.97 4.46
C VAL A 196 -5.44 -4.88 5.55
N LEU A 197 -5.76 -6.15 5.21
CA LEU A 197 -6.40 -7.07 6.14
C LEU A 197 -5.46 -7.45 7.30
N GLY A 198 -4.16 -7.54 7.05
CA GLY A 198 -3.16 -7.76 8.08
C GLY A 198 -3.12 -6.61 9.09
N SER A 199 -3.14 -5.36 8.63
CA SER A 199 -3.17 -4.18 9.52
C SER A 199 -4.49 -4.09 10.29
N GLU A 200 -5.63 -4.33 9.64
CA GLU A 200 -6.94 -4.37 10.28
C GLU A 200 -6.98 -5.45 11.37
N TYR A 201 -6.52 -6.67 11.07
CA TYR A 201 -6.52 -7.77 12.03
C TYR A 201 -5.57 -7.53 13.22
N VAL A 202 -4.39 -6.97 12.96
CA VAL A 202 -3.43 -6.60 14.02
C VAL A 202 -4.05 -5.64 15.02
N LEU A 203 -4.86 -4.70 14.56
CA LEU A 203 -5.48 -3.67 15.38
C LEU A 203 -6.76 -4.15 16.06
N ALA A 204 -7.67 -4.80 15.32
CA ALA A 204 -9.02 -5.13 15.77
C ALA A 204 -9.22 -6.61 16.16
N GLY A 205 -8.27 -7.50 15.83
CA GLY A 205 -8.41 -8.95 16.04
C GLY A 205 -9.47 -9.63 15.17
N ARG A 206 -10.11 -8.88 14.27
CA ARG A 206 -11.16 -9.36 13.36
C ARG A 206 -11.14 -8.55 12.06
N LEU A 207 -11.86 -9.03 11.06
CA LEU A 207 -11.99 -8.40 9.75
C LEU A 207 -13.45 -8.04 9.47
N ASP A 208 -13.66 -7.02 8.67
CA ASP A 208 -14.99 -6.64 8.19
C ASP A 208 -15.04 -6.48 6.65
N ILE A 209 -16.23 -6.22 6.13
CA ILE A 209 -16.43 -6.03 4.69
C ILE A 209 -15.74 -4.78 4.15
N TRP A 210 -15.59 -3.74 4.96
CA TRP A 210 -14.90 -2.51 4.57
C TRP A 210 -13.41 -2.74 4.41
N GLY A 211 -12.80 -3.55 5.30
CA GLY A 211 -11.42 -4.00 5.14
C GLY A 211 -11.22 -4.79 3.86
N VAL A 212 -12.15 -5.71 3.53
CA VAL A 212 -12.10 -6.46 2.26
C VAL A 212 -12.23 -5.53 1.06
N TYR A 213 -13.18 -4.59 1.08
CA TYR A 213 -13.32 -3.57 0.03
C TYR A 213 -12.03 -2.77 -0.14
N GLY A 214 -11.50 -2.23 0.94
CA GLY A 214 -10.24 -1.49 0.93
C GLY A 214 -9.07 -2.29 0.39
N ALA A 215 -8.96 -3.58 0.78
CA ALA A 215 -7.92 -4.49 0.33
C ALA A 215 -7.98 -4.74 -1.19
N VAL A 216 -9.15 -4.98 -1.73
CA VAL A 216 -9.35 -5.18 -3.17
C VAL A 216 -8.97 -3.92 -3.95
N ILE A 217 -9.44 -2.75 -3.54
CA ILE A 217 -9.17 -1.49 -4.26
C ILE A 217 -7.69 -1.09 -4.14
N CYS A 218 -7.06 -1.20 -2.96
CA CYS A 218 -5.62 -0.97 -2.80
C CYS A 218 -4.79 -1.93 -3.64
N GLY A 219 -5.16 -3.20 -3.69
CA GLY A 219 -4.51 -4.22 -4.51
C GLY A 219 -4.58 -3.88 -6.01
N LEU A 220 -5.76 -3.50 -6.50
CA LEU A 220 -5.96 -3.10 -7.90
C LEU A 220 -5.17 -1.82 -8.27
N TYR A 221 -5.16 -0.80 -7.41
CA TYR A 221 -4.31 0.39 -7.62
C TYR A 221 -2.82 0.03 -7.65
N SER A 222 -2.37 -0.86 -6.76
CA SER A 222 -0.98 -1.30 -6.73
C SER A 222 -0.61 -2.09 -8.00
N CYS A 223 -1.53 -2.92 -8.52
CA CYS A 223 -1.39 -3.54 -9.84
C CYS A 223 -1.30 -2.50 -10.96
N ALA A 224 -2.15 -1.46 -10.94
CA ALA A 224 -2.10 -0.40 -11.92
C ALA A 224 -0.75 0.34 -11.90
N ILE A 225 -0.18 0.64 -10.72
CA ILE A 225 1.15 1.23 -10.55
C ILE A 225 2.22 0.33 -11.19
N LEU A 226 2.17 -0.99 -10.93
CA LEU A 226 3.10 -1.95 -11.54
C LEU A 226 2.93 -2.00 -13.05
N MET A 227 1.69 -2.03 -13.56
CA MET A 227 1.40 -2.07 -14.99
C MET A 227 1.88 -0.81 -15.72
N VAL A 228 1.81 0.40 -15.10
CA VAL A 228 2.38 1.63 -15.66
C VAL A 228 3.90 1.49 -15.82
N ASN A 229 4.60 0.92 -14.81
CA ASN A 229 6.03 0.66 -14.90
C ASN A 229 6.35 -0.36 -16.01
N ASN A 230 5.63 -1.48 -16.06
CA ASN A 230 5.83 -2.54 -17.06
C ASN A 230 5.53 -2.03 -18.48
N LEU A 231 4.51 -1.18 -18.67
CA LEU A 231 4.23 -0.55 -19.97
C LEU A 231 5.31 0.42 -20.43
N ARG A 232 5.90 1.16 -19.49
CA ARG A 232 7.02 2.05 -19.78
C ARG A 232 8.24 1.25 -20.29
N ASP A 233 8.49 0.12 -19.70
CA ASP A 233 9.72 -0.67 -19.86
C ASP A 233 9.52 -1.88 -20.80
N VAL A 234 8.35 -2.05 -21.45
CA VAL A 234 7.95 -3.25 -22.20
C VAL A 234 8.94 -3.67 -23.31
N ASP A 235 9.54 -2.72 -24.03
CA ASP A 235 10.50 -3.04 -25.10
C ASP A 235 11.82 -3.54 -24.50
N GLU A 236 12.28 -2.91 -23.42
CA GLU A 236 13.50 -3.28 -22.70
C GLU A 236 13.32 -4.64 -22.01
N ASP A 237 12.16 -4.87 -21.37
CA ASP A 237 11.83 -6.15 -20.75
C ASP A 237 11.81 -7.29 -21.76
N LYS A 238 11.25 -7.07 -22.95
CA LYS A 238 11.24 -8.06 -24.02
C LYS A 238 12.65 -8.45 -24.48
N VAL A 239 13.53 -7.47 -24.64
CA VAL A 239 14.94 -7.70 -25.04
C VAL A 239 15.71 -8.44 -23.95
N SER A 240 15.46 -8.11 -22.67
CA SER A 240 16.11 -8.76 -21.52
C SER A 240 15.51 -10.11 -21.14
N GLY A 241 14.49 -10.59 -21.86
CA GLY A 241 13.85 -11.88 -21.61
C GLY A 241 12.86 -11.87 -20.43
N LYS A 242 12.51 -10.70 -19.89
CA LYS A 242 11.45 -10.58 -18.89
C LYS A 242 10.09 -10.70 -19.57
N MET A 243 9.31 -11.71 -19.19
CA MET A 243 7.98 -11.99 -19.72
C MET A 243 6.89 -11.42 -18.79
N THR A 244 7.00 -10.11 -18.46
CA THR A 244 5.99 -9.41 -17.66
C THR A 244 4.60 -9.47 -18.31
N LEU A 245 3.54 -9.19 -17.57
CA LEU A 245 2.18 -9.13 -18.12
C LEU A 245 2.11 -8.14 -19.30
N GLY A 246 2.85 -7.02 -19.21
CA GLY A 246 2.98 -6.04 -20.28
C GLY A 246 3.57 -6.63 -21.56
N VAL A 247 4.60 -7.46 -21.47
CA VAL A 247 5.21 -8.15 -22.62
C VAL A 247 4.29 -9.23 -23.18
N ARG A 248 3.62 -10.02 -22.32
CA ARG A 248 2.70 -11.09 -22.73
C ARG A 248 1.48 -10.59 -23.50
N LEU A 249 0.86 -9.49 -23.03
CA LEU A 249 -0.31 -8.89 -23.65
C LEU A 249 0.04 -7.95 -24.83
N GLY A 250 1.31 -7.55 -24.92
CA GLY A 250 1.75 -6.48 -25.82
C GLY A 250 1.23 -5.11 -25.39
N LYS A 251 1.79 -4.03 -25.97
CA LYS A 251 1.50 -2.65 -25.58
C LYS A 251 0.01 -2.29 -25.59
N ARG A 252 -0.72 -2.73 -26.64
CA ARG A 252 -2.16 -2.42 -26.75
C ARG A 252 -2.98 -3.15 -25.70
N GLY A 253 -2.79 -4.47 -25.57
CA GLY A 253 -3.53 -5.28 -24.60
C GLY A 253 -3.24 -4.85 -23.15
N ALA A 254 -1.98 -4.66 -22.80
CA ALA A 254 -1.58 -4.20 -21.48
C ALA A 254 -2.16 -2.80 -21.14
N ARG A 255 -2.18 -1.87 -22.13
CA ARG A 255 -2.81 -0.56 -21.96
C ARG A 255 -4.31 -0.69 -21.69
N SER A 256 -5.01 -1.52 -22.44
CA SER A 256 -6.46 -1.72 -22.24
C SER A 256 -6.78 -2.30 -20.87
N VAL A 257 -6.03 -3.30 -20.43
CA VAL A 257 -6.20 -3.90 -19.08
C VAL A 257 -5.89 -2.89 -17.99
N LEU A 258 -4.80 -2.12 -18.11
CA LEU A 258 -4.45 -1.06 -17.18
C LEU A 258 -5.59 -0.04 -17.06
N LEU A 259 -6.09 0.47 -18.18
CA LEU A 259 -7.14 1.49 -18.18
C LEU A 259 -8.45 0.95 -17.58
N PHE A 260 -8.80 -0.32 -17.86
CA PHE A 260 -9.96 -0.96 -17.27
C PHE A 260 -9.81 -1.10 -15.74
N VAL A 261 -8.71 -1.68 -15.25
CA VAL A 261 -8.43 -1.83 -13.82
C VAL A 261 -8.45 -0.47 -13.12
N TYR A 262 -7.81 0.52 -13.73
CA TYR A 262 -7.74 1.85 -13.15
C TYR A 262 -9.11 2.55 -13.12
N PHE A 263 -9.92 2.36 -14.16
CA PHE A 263 -11.30 2.87 -14.20
C PHE A 263 -12.15 2.27 -13.06
N VAL A 264 -12.04 0.97 -12.82
CA VAL A 264 -12.73 0.30 -11.69
C VAL A 264 -12.30 0.92 -10.36
N CYS A 265 -10.98 1.13 -10.15
CA CYS A 265 -10.46 1.75 -8.94
C CYS A 265 -11.00 3.18 -8.76
N LEU A 266 -11.00 3.97 -9.83
CA LEU A 266 -11.46 5.35 -9.80
C LEU A 266 -12.96 5.45 -9.53
N ALA A 267 -13.76 4.60 -10.17
CA ALA A 267 -15.18 4.50 -9.92
C ALA A 267 -15.48 4.14 -8.45
N ALA A 268 -14.78 3.12 -7.91
CA ALA A 268 -14.88 2.76 -6.51
C ALA A 268 -14.51 3.92 -5.58
N THR A 269 -13.44 4.67 -5.89
CA THR A 269 -13.04 5.85 -5.10
C THR A 269 -14.11 6.93 -5.10
N VAL A 270 -14.72 7.20 -6.27
CA VAL A 270 -15.80 8.19 -6.38
C VAL A 270 -17.04 7.74 -5.60
N VAL A 271 -17.42 6.45 -5.73
CA VAL A 271 -18.54 5.87 -4.96
C VAL A 271 -18.30 6.01 -3.47
N LEU A 272 -17.09 5.75 -2.97
CA LEU A 272 -16.75 5.93 -1.56
C LEU A 272 -16.96 7.39 -1.09
N GLY A 273 -16.65 8.37 -1.93
CA GLY A 273 -16.89 9.78 -1.61
C GLY A 273 -18.39 10.11 -1.46
N PHE A 274 -19.27 9.40 -2.20
CA PHE A 274 -20.72 9.55 -2.04
C PHE A 274 -21.26 8.80 -0.83
N VAL A 275 -20.57 7.75 -0.35
CA VAL A 275 -20.99 7.03 0.88
C VAL A 275 -21.03 8.00 2.05
N GLY A 276 -20.03 8.85 2.26
CA GLY A 276 -20.06 9.86 3.33
C GLY A 276 -21.27 10.79 3.26
N LEU A 277 -21.68 11.22 2.05
CA LEU A 277 -22.93 12.01 1.90
C LEU A 277 -24.19 11.22 2.24
N ILE A 278 -24.21 9.92 1.90
CA ILE A 278 -25.34 9.04 2.22
C ILE A 278 -25.40 8.79 3.73
N ASP A 279 -24.28 8.55 4.38
CA ASP A 279 -24.16 8.34 5.82
C ASP A 279 -24.67 9.58 6.59
N LEU A 280 -24.29 10.79 6.13
CA LEU A 280 -24.80 12.04 6.66
C LEU A 280 -26.32 12.17 6.53
N PHE A 281 -26.90 11.72 5.42
CA PHE A 281 -28.34 11.76 5.17
C PHE A 281 -29.12 10.73 6.00
N ILE A 282 -28.49 9.57 6.29
CA ILE A 282 -29.09 8.51 7.11
C ILE A 282 -29.05 8.87 8.60
N ALA A 283 -28.05 9.61 9.05
CA ALA A 283 -27.88 10.04 10.44
C ALA A 283 -28.94 11.04 10.88
N THR A 284 -30.17 10.55 11.11
CA THR A 284 -31.40 11.39 11.32
C THR A 284 -31.46 12.07 12.66
N GLN A 285 -30.64 11.78 13.66
CA GLN A 285 -30.81 12.25 15.03
C GLN A 285 -29.72 13.16 15.59
N SER A 286 -28.55 13.24 14.95
CA SER A 286 -27.47 14.11 15.45
C SER A 286 -26.50 14.50 14.32
N VAL A 287 -26.97 15.39 13.43
CA VAL A 287 -26.05 15.97 12.43
C VAL A 287 -25.12 16.94 13.14
N HIS A 288 -23.96 16.42 13.56
CA HIS A 288 -22.91 17.27 14.11
C HIS A 288 -22.24 18.06 12.96
N PHE A 289 -21.93 19.33 13.23
CA PHE A 289 -21.19 20.18 12.28
C PHE A 289 -19.92 19.51 11.76
N ALA A 290 -19.25 18.70 12.59
CA ALA A 290 -18.09 17.89 12.20
C ALA A 290 -18.42 16.86 11.11
N GLY A 291 -19.56 16.17 11.17
CA GLY A 291 -19.99 15.21 10.13
C GLY A 291 -20.17 15.89 8.78
N ILE A 292 -20.81 17.08 8.75
CA ILE A 292 -20.96 17.86 7.51
C ILE A 292 -19.60 18.21 6.91
N ILE A 293 -18.63 18.64 7.72
CA ILE A 293 -17.28 18.96 7.25
C ILE A 293 -16.60 17.71 6.64
N LEU A 294 -16.72 16.56 7.31
CA LEU A 294 -16.10 15.31 6.82
C LEU A 294 -16.76 14.84 5.52
N ALA A 295 -18.09 14.88 5.40
CA ALA A 295 -18.78 14.53 4.15
C ALA A 295 -18.39 15.44 2.99
N VAL A 296 -18.30 16.76 3.22
CA VAL A 296 -17.84 17.72 2.21
C VAL A 296 -16.37 17.43 1.83
N LEU A 297 -15.51 17.15 2.80
CA LEU A 297 -14.11 16.82 2.55
C LEU A 297 -13.99 15.53 1.78
N ALA A 298 -14.79 14.50 2.09
CA ALA A 298 -14.85 13.24 1.34
C ALA A 298 -15.23 13.49 -0.13
N LEU A 299 -16.24 14.33 -0.40
CA LEU A 299 -16.61 14.68 -1.76
C LEU A 299 -15.50 15.44 -2.50
N VAL A 300 -14.86 16.40 -1.84
CA VAL A 300 -13.72 17.15 -2.41
C VAL A 300 -12.57 16.21 -2.78
N LEU A 301 -12.25 15.23 -1.92
CA LEU A 301 -11.23 14.24 -2.21
C LEU A 301 -11.62 13.29 -3.36
N ALA A 302 -12.89 12.90 -3.46
CA ALA A 302 -13.38 12.12 -4.60
C ALA A 302 -13.24 12.88 -5.93
N VAL A 303 -13.57 14.17 -5.94
CA VAL A 303 -13.36 15.05 -7.11
C VAL A 303 -11.87 15.18 -7.43
N LEU A 304 -11.02 15.39 -6.43
CA LEU A 304 -9.57 15.45 -6.62
C LEU A 304 -9.02 14.13 -7.20
N ALA A 305 -9.48 12.99 -6.69
CA ALA A 305 -9.12 11.67 -7.23
C ALA A 305 -9.54 11.54 -8.70
N ALA A 306 -10.73 12.01 -9.06
CA ALA A 306 -11.21 12.00 -10.44
C ALA A 306 -10.34 12.88 -11.35
N MET A 307 -9.96 14.07 -10.91
CA MET A 307 -9.10 15.00 -11.67
C MET A 307 -7.70 14.41 -11.89
N VAL A 308 -7.05 13.92 -10.83
CA VAL A 308 -5.72 13.29 -10.91
C VAL A 308 -5.80 12.01 -11.75
N GLY A 309 -6.87 11.23 -11.58
CA GLY A 309 -7.12 10.01 -12.34
C GLY A 309 -7.30 10.27 -13.83
N PHE A 310 -8.02 11.29 -14.21
CA PHE A 310 -8.14 11.71 -15.61
C PHE A 310 -6.78 12.12 -16.20
N GLY A 311 -5.96 12.83 -15.43
CA GLY A 311 -4.58 13.16 -15.81
C GLY A 311 -3.71 11.91 -16.03
N MET A 312 -3.86 10.88 -15.19
CA MET A 312 -3.18 9.58 -15.35
C MET A 312 -3.62 8.89 -16.65
N ILE A 313 -4.93 8.79 -16.90
CA ILE A 313 -5.48 8.18 -18.12
C ILE A 313 -4.93 8.88 -19.37
N ASN A 314 -4.95 10.21 -19.42
CA ASN A 314 -4.40 10.98 -20.52
C ASN A 314 -2.88 10.75 -20.68
N GLY A 315 -2.14 10.65 -19.57
CA GLY A 315 -0.73 10.30 -19.58
C GLY A 315 -0.46 8.95 -20.24
N VAL A 316 -1.24 7.93 -19.90
CA VAL A 316 -1.14 6.57 -20.47
C VAL A 316 -1.52 6.57 -21.96
N LEU A 317 -2.58 7.27 -22.33
CA LEU A 317 -3.02 7.37 -23.73
C LEU A 317 -1.98 8.07 -24.59
N ALA A 318 -1.34 9.12 -24.07
CA ALA A 318 -0.26 9.84 -24.73
C ALA A 318 1.11 9.11 -24.69
N GLY A 319 1.21 7.95 -24.02
CA GLY A 319 2.47 7.23 -23.82
C GLY A 319 3.44 7.91 -22.83
N ASN A 320 2.97 8.88 -22.04
CA ASN A 320 3.78 9.58 -21.05
C ASN A 320 3.71 8.90 -19.68
N PHE A 321 4.35 7.75 -19.56
CA PHE A 321 4.35 6.93 -18.32
C PHE A 321 5.10 7.60 -17.17
N VAL A 322 6.01 8.54 -17.45
CA VAL A 322 6.74 9.31 -16.43
C VAL A 322 5.79 10.21 -15.64
N LYS A 323 4.76 10.77 -16.30
CA LYS A 323 3.68 11.53 -15.66
C LYS A 323 2.61 10.62 -15.06
N ALA A 324 2.25 9.53 -15.75
CA ALA A 324 1.18 8.64 -15.33
C ALA A 324 1.49 7.92 -13.99
N LEU A 325 2.74 7.51 -13.77
CA LEU A 325 3.15 6.77 -12.57
C LEU A 325 2.89 7.54 -11.25
N PRO A 326 3.40 8.78 -11.06
CA PRO A 326 3.13 9.51 -9.83
C PRO A 326 1.65 9.87 -9.66
N MET A 327 0.91 10.08 -10.75
CA MET A 327 -0.54 10.33 -10.69
C MET A 327 -1.29 9.08 -10.20
N CYS A 328 -0.92 7.88 -10.67
CA CYS A 328 -1.50 6.63 -10.20
C CYS A 328 -1.25 6.42 -8.70
N SER A 329 -0.01 6.65 -8.23
CA SER A 329 0.35 6.54 -6.81
C SER A 329 -0.37 7.60 -5.95
N MET A 330 -0.55 8.82 -6.48
CA MET A 330 -1.27 9.88 -5.78
C MET A 330 -2.76 9.55 -5.65
N THR A 331 -3.39 8.98 -6.68
CA THR A 331 -4.81 8.57 -6.61
C THR A 331 -5.02 7.50 -5.55
N LEU A 332 -4.11 6.53 -5.43
CA LEU A 332 -4.14 5.54 -4.35
C LEU A 332 -4.04 6.21 -2.97
N LEU A 333 -3.16 7.20 -2.80
CA LEU A 333 -3.04 7.92 -1.54
C LEU A 333 -4.31 8.72 -1.22
N VAL A 334 -4.89 9.39 -2.22
CA VAL A 334 -6.17 10.11 -2.07
C VAL A 334 -7.28 9.14 -1.69
N PHE A 335 -7.35 7.95 -2.31
CA PHE A 335 -8.28 6.90 -1.90
C PHE A 335 -8.10 6.50 -0.43
N ALA A 336 -6.86 6.30 0.03
CA ALA A 336 -6.61 5.93 1.42
C ALA A 336 -7.04 7.03 2.41
N VAL A 337 -6.73 8.30 2.11
CA VAL A 337 -7.16 9.43 2.95
C VAL A 337 -8.68 9.58 2.95
N LEU A 338 -9.32 9.43 1.79
CA LEU A 338 -10.78 9.42 1.67
C LEU A 338 -11.40 8.31 2.51
N PHE A 339 -10.84 7.10 2.44
CA PHE A 339 -11.31 5.96 3.24
C PHE A 339 -11.20 6.24 4.74
N VAL A 340 -10.08 6.81 5.20
CA VAL A 340 -9.92 7.24 6.61
C VAL A 340 -11.00 8.22 7.02
N ILE A 341 -11.27 9.23 6.19
CA ILE A 341 -12.27 10.28 6.48
C ILE A 341 -13.66 9.67 6.59
N VAL A 342 -14.07 8.83 5.64
CA VAL A 342 -15.38 8.16 5.67
C VAL A 342 -15.51 7.28 6.91
N LYS A 343 -14.46 6.54 7.30
CA LYS A 343 -14.52 5.71 8.51
C LYS A 343 -14.60 6.51 9.80
N ILE A 344 -13.92 7.67 9.88
CA ILE A 344 -14.05 8.60 11.02
C ILE A 344 -15.45 9.18 11.06
N GLU A 345 -15.99 9.56 9.91
CA GLU A 345 -17.35 10.10 9.79
C GLU A 345 -18.39 9.08 10.28
N GLN A 346 -18.30 7.82 9.84
CA GLN A 346 -19.20 6.74 10.28
C GLN A 346 -19.19 6.55 11.79
N VAL A 347 -18.01 6.57 12.41
CA VAL A 347 -17.90 6.48 13.89
C VAL A 347 -18.55 7.68 14.57
N LEU A 348 -18.36 8.90 14.05
CA LEU A 348 -18.96 10.12 14.63
C LEU A 348 -20.47 10.17 14.47
N LEU A 349 -21.00 9.61 13.41
CA LEU A 349 -22.45 9.58 13.13
C LEU A 349 -23.15 8.36 13.76
N GLY A 350 -22.39 7.35 14.21
CA GLY A 350 -22.92 6.12 14.78
C GLY A 350 -23.60 5.22 13.74
N VAL A 351 -23.14 5.25 12.50
CA VAL A 351 -23.64 4.44 11.35
C VAL A 351 -22.68 3.34 10.94
#